data_b75ecb09ffca4f26f8d5d80453c54656
#
_entry.id   b75ecb09ffca4f26f8d5d80453c54656
#
_cell.length_a   1.000
_cell.length_b   1.000
_cell.length_c   1.000
_cell.angle_alpha   90.00
_cell.angle_beta   90.00
_cell.angle_gamma   90.00
#
_symmetry.space_group_name_H-M   'P 1'
#
loop_
_entity.id
_entity.type
_entity.pdbx_description
1 polymer ?
#
loop_
_entity_poly.entity_id
_entity_poly.type
_entity_poly.pdbx_seq_one_letter_code
_entity_poly.pdbx_strand_id
1 'polypeptide(L)'
;MQHFHEISPLDITDNFIRAIGQEWMLITAGDASRCNTMTASWGFVGQIWGHPAAMVVIRPTRYTRQFVGANERLTLSFFDERYRDALRYCGSHSGREGDKFAASGLTVVRTDAGTPAVGEARLVLECRKMYVGRFEAEGFLQKELLERMYPDHDLHYCYIVQIEHAFVRCAE
;
A
#
# COMPACT_ATOMS: atom_id res chain seq x y z
N MET A 1 5.46 9.24 -14.89
CA MET A 1 4.47 10.00 -14.07
C MET A 1 4.86 11.49 -14.07
N GLN A 2 3.94 12.39 -14.44
CA GLN A 2 4.19 13.84 -14.38
C GLN A 2 4.44 14.25 -12.92
N HIS A 3 5.41 15.15 -12.68
CA HIS A 3 5.83 15.62 -11.35
C HIS A 3 6.56 14.59 -10.45
N PHE A 4 6.98 13.49 -11.00
CA PHE A 4 7.81 12.52 -10.30
C PHE A 4 9.07 12.25 -11.11
N HIS A 5 10.17 12.00 -10.43
CA HIS A 5 11.36 11.39 -11.00
C HIS A 5 11.62 10.03 -10.38
N GLU A 6 12.15 9.13 -11.17
CA GLU A 6 12.51 7.79 -10.72
C GLU A 6 13.86 7.81 -10.02
N ILE A 7 13.96 7.05 -8.94
CA ILE A 7 15.22 6.78 -8.23
C ILE A 7 15.42 5.28 -8.09
N SER A 8 16.64 4.85 -7.82
CA SER A 8 16.88 3.47 -7.40
C SER A 8 16.16 3.19 -6.07
N PRO A 9 15.51 2.05 -5.90
CA PRO A 9 14.99 1.64 -4.58
C PRO A 9 16.06 1.63 -3.48
N LEU A 10 17.34 1.49 -3.84
CA LEU A 10 18.47 1.54 -2.90
C LEU A 10 18.80 2.96 -2.40
N ASP A 11 18.33 3.98 -3.10
CA ASP A 11 18.56 5.38 -2.75
C ASP A 11 17.46 5.97 -1.87
N ILE A 12 16.45 5.16 -1.49
CA ILE A 12 15.39 5.58 -0.58
C ILE A 12 15.96 5.74 0.82
N THR A 13 15.80 6.93 1.39
CA THR A 13 16.31 7.27 2.74
C THR A 13 15.23 7.30 3.81
N ASP A 14 14.02 6.92 3.50
CA ASP A 14 12.87 6.96 4.42
C ASP A 14 13.05 6.02 5.63
N ASN A 15 12.62 6.50 6.79
CA ASN A 15 12.41 5.65 7.95
C ASN A 15 11.05 4.95 7.82
N PHE A 16 11.02 3.75 7.25
CA PHE A 16 9.79 3.01 7.01
C PHE A 16 9.06 2.57 8.28
N ILE A 17 9.73 2.48 9.43
CA ILE A 17 9.03 2.22 10.70
C ILE A 17 8.09 3.39 11.01
N ARG A 18 8.57 4.63 10.84
CA ARG A 18 7.77 5.84 11.01
C ARG A 18 6.75 5.99 9.86
N ALA A 19 7.22 5.92 8.62
CA ALA A 19 6.41 6.16 7.43
C ALA A 19 5.20 5.22 7.35
N ILE A 20 5.35 3.95 7.73
CA ILE A 20 4.25 2.98 7.76
C ILE A 20 3.45 3.09 9.07
N GLY A 21 4.14 3.07 10.23
CA GLY A 21 3.48 2.91 11.52
C GLY A 21 2.80 4.18 12.04
N GLN A 22 3.36 5.35 11.74
CA GLN A 22 2.88 6.63 12.26
C GLN A 22 2.28 7.51 11.16
N GLU A 23 2.93 7.62 10.00
CA GLU A 23 2.49 8.48 8.89
C GLU A 23 1.45 7.79 8.00
N TRP A 24 1.49 6.45 7.94
CA TRP A 24 0.65 5.57 7.13
C TRP A 24 0.96 5.65 5.63
N MET A 25 0.51 4.64 4.92
CA MET A 25 0.62 4.57 3.46
C MET A 25 -0.72 4.23 2.83
N LEU A 26 -0.88 4.53 1.53
CA LEU A 26 -1.96 3.98 0.73
C LEU A 26 -1.46 2.80 -0.10
N ILE A 27 -2.19 1.69 -0.05
CA ILE A 27 -2.05 0.57 -0.97
C ILE A 27 -3.07 0.76 -2.08
N THR A 28 -2.60 0.93 -3.33
CA THR A 28 -3.47 1.14 -4.49
C THR A 28 -3.25 0.04 -5.52
N ALA A 29 -4.33 -0.52 -6.04
CA ALA A 29 -4.30 -1.52 -7.10
C ALA A 29 -5.50 -1.38 -8.03
N GLY A 30 -5.36 -1.90 -9.24
CA GLY A 30 -6.40 -1.86 -10.26
C GLY A 30 -5.82 -1.90 -11.66
N ASP A 31 -6.70 -1.74 -12.64
CA ASP A 31 -6.40 -1.71 -14.06
C ASP A 31 -6.78 -0.36 -14.72
N ALA A 32 -6.76 -0.30 -16.04
CA ALA A 32 -7.10 0.91 -16.79
C ALA A 32 -8.55 1.39 -16.55
N SER A 33 -9.46 0.46 -16.24
CA SER A 33 -10.89 0.75 -16.11
C SER A 33 -11.27 1.19 -14.70
N ARG A 34 -10.66 0.58 -13.68
CA ARG A 34 -10.97 0.88 -12.28
C ARG A 34 -9.83 0.53 -11.33
N CYS A 35 -9.72 1.29 -10.27
CA CYS A 35 -8.77 1.04 -9.20
C CYS A 35 -9.39 1.35 -7.84
N ASN A 36 -8.75 0.89 -6.79
CA ASN A 36 -9.14 1.21 -5.43
C ASN A 36 -7.91 1.36 -4.55
N THR A 37 -8.08 2.11 -3.46
CA THR A 37 -7.03 2.36 -2.48
C THR A 37 -7.51 2.08 -1.07
N MET A 38 -6.56 1.83 -0.16
CA MET A 38 -6.83 1.71 1.27
C MET A 38 -5.62 2.19 2.07
N THR A 39 -5.88 2.72 3.24
CA THR A 39 -4.83 3.06 4.19
C THR A 39 -4.35 1.81 4.92
N ALA A 40 -3.04 1.72 5.05
CA ALA A 40 -2.35 0.70 5.82
C ALA A 40 -1.30 1.32 6.75
N SER A 41 -1.18 0.75 7.94
CA SER A 41 -0.20 1.12 8.97
C SER A 41 0.66 -0.06 9.42
N TRP A 42 0.57 -1.19 8.73
CA TRP A 42 1.36 -2.39 8.97
C TRP A 42 2.04 -2.85 7.70
N GLY A 43 3.28 -3.27 7.83
CA GLY A 43 4.09 -3.74 6.72
C GLY A 43 5.58 -3.56 6.98
N PHE A 44 6.37 -3.95 6.01
CA PHE A 44 7.83 -3.80 6.03
C PHE A 44 8.32 -3.39 4.65
N VAL A 45 9.45 -2.68 4.62
CA VAL A 45 10.25 -2.46 3.42
C VAL A 45 11.67 -2.90 3.73
N GLY A 46 12.27 -3.65 2.83
CA GLY A 46 13.61 -4.20 3.03
C GLY A 46 14.05 -5.03 1.85
N GLN A 47 14.69 -6.17 2.10
CA GLN A 47 15.20 -7.05 1.05
C GLN A 47 14.87 -8.51 1.34
N ILE A 48 14.42 -9.21 0.29
CA ILE A 48 14.19 -10.65 0.32
C ILE A 48 14.41 -11.25 -1.07
N TRP A 49 14.92 -12.49 -1.13
CA TRP A 49 15.20 -13.22 -2.38
C TRP A 49 16.05 -12.43 -3.39
N GLY A 50 16.98 -11.62 -2.89
CA GLY A 50 17.86 -10.80 -3.73
C GLY A 50 17.23 -9.54 -4.31
N HIS A 51 16.02 -9.18 -3.91
CA HIS A 51 15.28 -8.01 -4.43
C HIS A 51 14.92 -7.02 -3.33
N PRO A 52 14.98 -5.70 -3.61
CA PRO A 52 14.24 -4.71 -2.83
C PRO A 52 12.77 -5.10 -2.80
N ALA A 53 12.17 -5.14 -1.63
CA ALA A 53 10.83 -5.69 -1.46
C ALA A 53 10.07 -5.00 -0.32
N ALA A 54 8.76 -5.13 -0.36
CA ALA A 54 7.89 -4.79 0.74
C ALA A 54 7.01 -5.99 1.12
N MET A 55 6.60 -6.05 2.37
CA MET A 55 5.51 -6.89 2.81
C MET A 55 4.34 -6.02 3.22
N VAL A 56 3.19 -6.27 2.62
CA VAL A 56 1.93 -5.62 2.98
C VAL A 56 0.90 -6.63 3.42
N VAL A 57 0.06 -6.23 4.37
CA VAL A 57 -0.97 -7.11 4.93
C VAL A 57 -2.35 -6.47 4.73
N ILE A 58 -3.30 -7.27 4.26
CA ILE A 58 -4.64 -6.79 3.90
C ILE A 58 -5.68 -7.74 4.50
N ARG A 59 -6.61 -7.20 5.31
CA ARG A 59 -7.71 -7.98 5.86
C ARG A 59 -8.64 -8.48 4.74
N PRO A 60 -9.24 -9.68 4.88
CA PRO A 60 -10.16 -10.23 3.88
C PRO A 60 -11.37 -9.32 3.60
N THR A 61 -11.77 -8.53 4.58
CA THR A 61 -12.91 -7.61 4.52
C THR A 61 -12.65 -6.35 3.67
N ARG A 62 -11.37 -5.98 3.46
CA ARG A 62 -11.01 -4.77 2.69
C ARG A 62 -11.29 -4.94 1.20
N TYR A 63 -12.04 -4.00 0.63
CA TYR A 63 -12.40 -4.03 -0.80
C TYR A 63 -11.18 -4.01 -1.72
N THR A 64 -10.12 -3.25 -1.35
CA THR A 64 -8.86 -3.18 -2.10
C THR A 64 -8.22 -4.56 -2.31
N ARG A 65 -8.48 -5.54 -1.41
CA ARG A 65 -7.97 -6.91 -1.56
C ARG A 65 -8.38 -7.56 -2.89
N GLN A 66 -9.59 -7.28 -3.38
CA GLN A 66 -10.05 -7.82 -4.67
C GLN A 66 -9.18 -7.28 -5.82
N PHE A 67 -8.85 -5.99 -5.79
CA PHE A 67 -7.99 -5.36 -6.79
C PHE A 67 -6.55 -5.87 -6.72
N VAL A 68 -5.99 -6.00 -5.52
CA VAL A 68 -4.66 -6.58 -5.33
C VAL A 68 -4.63 -8.05 -5.79
N GLY A 69 -5.69 -8.81 -5.52
CA GLY A 69 -5.81 -10.20 -5.98
C GLY A 69 -5.83 -10.34 -7.50
N ALA A 70 -6.59 -9.47 -8.17
CA ALA A 70 -6.82 -9.51 -9.61
C ALA A 70 -5.65 -8.97 -10.46
N ASN A 71 -4.78 -8.12 -9.90
CA ASN A 71 -3.72 -7.44 -10.63
C ASN A 71 -2.34 -7.95 -10.20
N GLU A 72 -1.38 -8.00 -11.11
CA GLU A 72 0.00 -8.42 -10.84
C GLU A 72 0.75 -7.37 -10.01
N ARG A 73 0.47 -6.09 -10.27
CA ARG A 73 1.12 -4.94 -9.64
C ARG A 73 0.20 -4.17 -8.73
N LEU A 74 0.83 -3.45 -7.82
CA LEU A 74 0.20 -2.48 -6.92
C LEU A 74 1.19 -1.35 -6.64
N THR A 75 0.72 -0.23 -6.08
CA THR A 75 1.60 0.82 -5.57
C THR A 75 1.43 1.03 -4.08
N LEU A 76 2.54 1.41 -3.43
CA LEU A 76 2.57 1.92 -2.07
C LEU A 76 2.89 3.40 -2.15
N SER A 77 1.99 4.24 -1.67
CA SER A 77 2.14 5.69 -1.72
C SER A 77 2.28 6.26 -0.31
N PHE A 78 3.30 7.10 -0.11
CA PHE A 78 3.62 7.78 1.15
C PHE A 78 3.44 9.28 0.99
N PHE A 79 3.04 9.98 2.05
CA PHE A 79 2.55 11.35 1.98
C PHE A 79 3.16 12.24 3.04
N ASP A 80 3.06 13.57 2.82
CA ASP A 80 3.28 14.57 3.85
C ASP A 80 2.07 14.66 4.78
N GLU A 81 2.26 15.20 5.99
CA GLU A 81 1.23 15.30 7.04
C GLU A 81 -0.03 16.04 6.58
N ARG A 82 0.06 16.97 5.64
CA ARG A 82 -1.09 17.70 5.08
C ARG A 82 -2.16 16.80 4.46
N TYR A 83 -1.81 15.55 4.10
CA TYR A 83 -2.75 14.58 3.53
C TYR A 83 -3.33 13.61 4.57
N ARG A 84 -3.09 13.86 5.86
CA ARG A 84 -3.53 12.96 6.95
C ARG A 84 -5.02 12.67 6.94
N ASP A 85 -5.84 13.66 6.65
CA ASP A 85 -7.30 13.50 6.62
C ASP A 85 -7.75 12.66 5.40
N ALA A 86 -7.08 12.81 4.25
CA ALA A 86 -7.31 11.96 3.09
C ALA A 86 -6.99 10.49 3.40
N LEU A 87 -5.88 10.23 4.12
CA LEU A 87 -5.54 8.88 4.54
C LEU A 87 -6.56 8.31 5.54
N ARG A 88 -7.04 9.11 6.51
CA ARG A 88 -8.12 8.69 7.43
C ARG A 88 -9.38 8.31 6.66
N TYR A 89 -9.78 9.13 5.70
CA TYR A 89 -10.94 8.86 4.85
C TYR A 89 -10.77 7.54 4.10
N CYS A 90 -9.65 7.36 3.40
CA CYS A 90 -9.34 6.11 2.67
C CYS A 90 -9.27 4.88 3.58
N GLY A 91 -8.95 5.05 4.87
CA GLY A 91 -8.91 3.99 5.88
C GLY A 91 -10.28 3.59 6.41
N SER A 92 -11.20 4.54 6.58
CA SER A 92 -12.50 4.36 7.25
C SER A 92 -13.67 4.10 6.28
N HIS A 93 -13.57 4.50 5.00
CA HIS A 93 -14.64 4.32 4.01
C HIS A 93 -14.32 3.19 3.04
N SER A 94 -15.37 2.54 2.55
CA SER A 94 -15.25 1.47 1.56
C SER A 94 -15.40 2.02 0.14
N GLY A 95 -14.53 1.59 -0.78
CA GLY A 95 -14.70 1.89 -2.21
C GLY A 95 -15.89 1.18 -2.87
N ARG A 96 -16.65 0.37 -2.12
CA ARG A 96 -17.96 -0.13 -2.56
C ARG A 96 -19.05 0.94 -2.46
N GLU A 97 -18.86 1.94 -1.62
CA GLU A 97 -19.85 2.99 -1.32
C GLU A 97 -19.64 4.25 -2.18
N GLY A 98 -18.50 4.36 -2.85
CA GLY A 98 -18.18 5.51 -3.70
C GLY A 98 -16.72 5.63 -4.09
N ASP A 99 -16.41 6.64 -4.88
CA ASP A 99 -15.06 6.96 -5.30
C ASP A 99 -14.29 7.63 -4.15
N LYS A 100 -13.37 6.88 -3.56
CA LYS A 100 -12.55 7.33 -2.44
C LYS A 100 -11.54 8.41 -2.85
N PHE A 101 -11.04 8.38 -4.09
CA PHE A 101 -10.09 9.37 -4.57
C PHE A 101 -10.77 10.73 -4.67
N ALA A 102 -11.89 10.81 -5.37
CA ALA A 102 -12.66 12.04 -5.48
C ALA A 102 -13.09 12.59 -4.12
N ALA A 103 -13.62 11.71 -3.23
CA ALA A 103 -14.11 12.11 -1.91
C ALA A 103 -12.99 12.55 -0.94
N SER A 104 -11.76 12.10 -1.13
CA SER A 104 -10.61 12.49 -0.30
C SER A 104 -9.74 13.59 -0.93
N GLY A 105 -10.10 14.09 -2.12
CA GLY A 105 -9.32 15.10 -2.84
C GLY A 105 -7.99 14.56 -3.40
N LEU A 106 -7.89 13.25 -3.60
CA LEU A 106 -6.72 12.61 -4.19
C LEU A 106 -6.96 12.34 -5.69
N THR A 107 -5.89 12.39 -6.48
CA THR A 107 -5.94 12.09 -7.91
C THR A 107 -5.24 10.79 -8.25
N VAL A 108 -5.83 10.03 -9.16
CA VAL A 108 -5.20 8.81 -9.68
C VAL A 108 -4.28 9.19 -10.83
N VAL A 109 -3.02 8.82 -10.71
CA VAL A 109 -2.03 8.84 -11.79
C VAL A 109 -1.63 7.42 -12.12
N ARG A 110 -0.89 7.23 -13.23
CA ARG A 110 -0.42 5.90 -13.62
C ARG A 110 1.07 5.91 -13.89
N THR A 111 1.71 4.83 -13.48
CA THR A 111 3.09 4.55 -13.85
C THR A 111 3.18 4.20 -15.35
N ASP A 112 4.38 4.06 -15.88
CA ASP A 112 4.59 3.68 -17.28
C ASP A 112 4.10 2.25 -17.57
N ALA A 113 4.07 1.38 -16.55
CA ALA A 113 3.46 0.05 -16.63
C ALA A 113 1.92 0.07 -16.51
N GLY A 114 1.31 1.27 -16.34
CA GLY A 114 -0.14 1.44 -16.21
C GLY A 114 -0.68 1.17 -14.80
N THR A 115 0.18 0.92 -13.81
CA THR A 115 -0.24 0.68 -12.43
C THR A 115 -0.78 1.96 -11.81
N PRO A 116 -1.97 1.93 -11.17
CA PRO A 116 -2.54 3.12 -10.54
C PRO A 116 -1.73 3.52 -9.31
N ALA A 117 -1.47 4.82 -9.18
CA ALA A 117 -0.79 5.45 -8.06
C ALA A 117 -1.52 6.75 -7.67
N VAL A 118 -1.09 7.39 -6.60
CA VAL A 118 -1.69 8.64 -6.10
C VAL A 118 -0.80 9.83 -6.43
N GLY A 119 -1.35 10.82 -7.13
CA GLY A 119 -0.62 11.98 -7.63
C GLY A 119 -0.07 12.90 -6.55
N GLU A 120 -0.64 12.93 -5.37
CA GLU A 120 -0.26 13.77 -4.23
C GLU A 120 0.82 13.13 -3.34
N ALA A 121 1.22 11.88 -3.63
CA ALA A 121 2.25 11.20 -2.86
C ALA A 121 3.63 11.90 -2.99
N ARG A 122 4.42 11.89 -1.90
CA ARG A 122 5.83 12.31 -1.94
C ARG A 122 6.76 11.21 -2.42
N LEU A 123 6.39 9.94 -2.15
CA LEU A 123 7.10 8.74 -2.59
C LEU A 123 6.07 7.70 -3.03
N VAL A 124 6.29 7.10 -4.20
CA VAL A 124 5.50 5.99 -4.73
C VAL A 124 6.44 4.81 -5.02
N LEU A 125 6.11 3.65 -4.47
CA LEU A 125 6.78 2.40 -4.80
C LEU A 125 5.85 1.60 -5.71
N GLU A 126 6.25 1.35 -6.94
CA GLU A 126 5.57 0.40 -7.83
C GLU A 126 6.11 -1.00 -7.57
N CYS A 127 5.20 -1.90 -7.25
CA CYS A 127 5.56 -3.21 -6.77
C CYS A 127 4.87 -4.32 -7.56
N ARG A 128 5.59 -5.41 -7.81
CA ARG A 128 5.06 -6.65 -8.39
C ARG A 128 4.96 -7.74 -7.32
N LYS A 129 3.83 -8.44 -7.28
CA LYS A 129 3.61 -9.55 -6.35
C LYS A 129 4.59 -10.69 -6.63
N MET A 130 5.27 -11.16 -5.60
CA MET A 130 6.11 -12.36 -5.64
C MET A 130 5.48 -13.52 -4.89
N TYR A 131 4.78 -13.22 -3.79
CA TYR A 131 4.19 -14.24 -2.92
C TYR A 131 2.89 -13.74 -2.31
N VAL A 132 1.96 -14.64 -2.09
CA VAL A 132 0.75 -14.40 -1.30
C VAL A 132 0.54 -15.56 -0.33
N GLY A 133 0.33 -15.23 0.93
CA GLY A 133 -0.04 -16.16 2.00
C GLY A 133 -1.14 -15.57 2.86
N ARG A 134 -1.51 -16.29 3.91
CA ARG A 134 -2.43 -15.82 4.94
C ARG A 134 -1.82 -16.12 6.31
N PHE A 135 -1.99 -15.23 7.27
CA PHE A 135 -1.64 -15.55 8.64
C PHE A 135 -2.56 -16.66 9.16
N GLU A 136 -1.97 -17.59 9.88
CA GLU A 136 -2.66 -18.71 10.50
C GLU A 136 -2.59 -18.56 12.02
N ALA A 137 -3.67 -18.90 12.72
CA ALA A 137 -3.77 -18.73 14.17
C ALA A 137 -2.69 -19.54 14.91
N GLU A 138 -2.35 -20.70 14.38
CA GLU A 138 -1.34 -21.60 14.92
C GLU A 138 0.06 -21.00 14.85
N GLY A 139 0.33 -20.12 13.89
CA GLY A 139 1.60 -19.42 13.71
C GLY A 139 1.88 -18.32 14.74
N PHE A 140 0.88 -17.89 15.51
CA PHE A 140 1.06 -16.88 16.56
C PHE A 140 1.63 -17.50 17.83
N LEU A 141 2.91 -17.20 18.10
CA LEU A 141 3.57 -17.63 19.34
C LEU A 141 3.08 -16.81 20.55
N GLN A 142 2.71 -15.55 20.33
CA GLN A 142 2.09 -14.69 21.34
C GLN A 142 0.56 -14.72 21.16
N LYS A 143 -0.11 -15.57 21.93
CA LYS A 143 -1.56 -15.79 21.79
C LYS A 143 -2.38 -14.54 22.11
N GLU A 144 -1.94 -13.71 23.06
CA GLU A 144 -2.56 -12.43 23.42
C GLU A 144 -2.55 -11.44 22.23
N LEU A 145 -1.54 -11.53 21.35
CA LEU A 145 -1.48 -10.72 20.14
C LEU A 145 -2.58 -11.14 19.16
N LEU A 146 -2.79 -12.44 18.98
CA LEU A 146 -3.86 -12.96 18.13
C LEU A 146 -5.23 -12.50 18.63
N GLU A 147 -5.52 -12.70 19.91
CA GLU A 147 -6.80 -12.32 20.53
C GLU A 147 -7.07 -10.81 20.42
N ARG A 148 -6.05 -9.98 20.70
CA ARG A 148 -6.17 -8.52 20.65
C ARG A 148 -6.37 -7.99 19.24
N MET A 149 -5.64 -8.54 18.25
CA MET A 149 -5.60 -7.99 16.89
C MET A 149 -6.64 -8.62 15.95
N TYR A 150 -7.14 -9.81 16.30
CA TYR A 150 -8.04 -10.58 15.44
C TYR A 150 -9.22 -11.20 16.22
N PRO A 151 -10.00 -10.37 16.95
CA PRO A 151 -11.14 -10.86 17.71
C PRO A 151 -12.18 -11.55 16.81
N ASP A 152 -12.29 -11.12 15.56
CA ASP A 152 -13.24 -11.66 14.57
C ASP A 152 -12.62 -12.74 13.66
N HIS A 153 -11.43 -13.25 13.98
CA HIS A 153 -10.69 -14.24 13.19
C HIS A 153 -10.46 -13.85 11.72
N ASP A 154 -10.47 -12.56 11.39
CA ASP A 154 -10.30 -12.01 10.04
C ASP A 154 -8.81 -11.82 9.67
N LEU A 155 -7.99 -12.87 9.88
CA LEU A 155 -6.54 -12.85 9.70
C LEU A 155 -6.15 -12.32 8.32
N HIS A 156 -5.11 -11.47 8.31
CA HIS A 156 -4.65 -10.82 7.10
C HIS A 156 -4.10 -11.79 6.05
N TYR A 157 -4.35 -11.45 4.80
CA TYR A 157 -3.49 -11.90 3.71
C TYR A 157 -2.18 -11.12 3.75
N CYS A 158 -1.06 -11.84 3.56
CA CYS A 158 0.28 -11.30 3.48
C CYS A 158 0.74 -11.35 2.02
N TYR A 159 1.18 -10.22 1.49
CA TYR A 159 1.74 -10.12 0.15
C TYR A 159 3.20 -9.68 0.28
N ILE A 160 4.13 -10.48 -0.26
CA ILE A 160 5.51 -10.05 -0.47
C ILE A 160 5.59 -9.57 -1.92
N VAL A 161 6.03 -8.33 -2.08
CA VAL A 161 6.05 -7.64 -3.38
C VAL A 161 7.45 -7.09 -3.65
N GLN A 162 7.98 -7.33 -4.85
CA GLN A 162 9.21 -6.72 -5.32
C GLN A 162 8.96 -5.24 -5.61
N ILE A 163 9.83 -4.36 -5.16
CA ILE A 163 9.84 -2.96 -5.57
C ILE A 163 10.58 -2.90 -6.91
N GLU A 164 9.84 -2.70 -7.99
CA GLU A 164 10.41 -2.59 -9.34
C GLU A 164 10.85 -1.16 -9.62
N HIS A 165 10.08 -0.16 -9.18
CA HIS A 165 10.36 1.26 -9.39
C HIS A 165 10.04 2.07 -8.12
N ALA A 166 10.82 3.10 -7.87
CA ALA A 166 10.58 4.08 -6.83
C ALA A 166 10.54 5.49 -7.44
N PHE A 167 9.48 6.24 -7.16
CA PHE A 167 9.25 7.57 -7.72
C PHE A 167 9.14 8.58 -6.58
N VAL A 168 9.97 9.62 -6.64
CA VAL A 168 9.95 10.73 -5.69
C VAL A 168 9.36 11.96 -6.37
N ARG A 169 8.49 12.66 -5.67
CA ARG A 169 7.89 13.90 -6.16
C ARG A 169 8.97 14.96 -6.37
N CYS A 170 8.96 15.60 -7.54
CA CYS A 170 9.83 16.74 -7.79
C CYS A 170 9.50 17.89 -6.82
N ALA A 171 10.53 18.55 -6.30
CA ALA A 171 10.32 19.80 -5.58
C ALA A 171 9.64 20.83 -6.50
N GLU A 172 8.64 21.54 -5.99
CA GLU A 172 8.00 22.65 -6.69
C GLU A 172 8.95 23.87 -6.76
#